data_963c86d8dc8aedda155a2741698d2a22
#
_entry.id   963c86d8dc8aedda155a2741698d2a22
#
_cell.length_a   1.000
_cell.length_b   1.000
_cell.length_c   1.000
_cell.angle_alpha   90.00
_cell.angle_beta   90.00
_cell.angle_gamma   90.00
#
_symmetry.space_group_name_H-M   'P 1'
#
loop_
_entity.id
_entity.type
_entity.pdbx_description
1 polymer ?
#
loop_
_entity_poly.entity_id
_entity_poly.type
_entity_poly.pdbx_seq_one_letter_code
_entity_poly.pdbx_strand_id
1 'polypeptide(L)'
;MKEEEFPKKIADNVTMHSSNPILYVVDNFLSNDECDAFIEAGKGRLKPSTVISPDKHIQHKSRTSENCWIQHDASEILHEVSKRFSILVQMPIRNAEQYQLVYYKEGAEYKPHFDSFDFNSEDGKKNWEPGGQRLITALAYLNNVEAGGGTGFPELGVTISPRKGDVVIFHNALLNSESSLHAEINPRSLHGGMPVIKGEKWVVNLWFRENLRY
;
A
#
# COMPACT_ATOMS: atom_id res chain seq x y z
N MET A 1 -10.68 -30.39 4.62
CA MET A 1 -10.48 -29.41 3.53
C MET A 1 -9.00 -29.46 3.20
N LYS A 2 -8.62 -29.54 1.92
CA LYS A 2 -7.20 -29.41 1.56
C LYS A 2 -6.80 -27.96 1.83
N GLU A 3 -5.69 -27.74 2.55
CA GLU A 3 -5.11 -26.41 2.68
C GLU A 3 -4.78 -25.89 1.27
N GLU A 4 -5.18 -24.66 0.96
CA GLU A 4 -4.80 -24.02 -0.30
C GLU A 4 -3.30 -23.78 -0.30
N GLU A 5 -2.60 -24.29 -1.29
CA GLU A 5 -1.17 -24.03 -1.48
C GLU A 5 -0.99 -22.66 -2.16
N PHE A 6 -0.14 -21.81 -1.57
CA PHE A 6 0.29 -20.54 -2.14
C PHE A 6 1.80 -20.48 -2.31
N PRO A 7 2.35 -19.72 -3.31
CA PRO A 7 1.62 -18.87 -4.25
C PRO A 7 0.91 -19.67 -5.36
N LYS A 8 -0.24 -19.14 -5.83
CA LYS A 8 -1.06 -19.74 -6.87
C LYS A 8 -1.31 -18.76 -8.01
N LYS A 9 -0.97 -19.11 -9.24
CA LYS A 9 -1.29 -18.31 -10.41
C LYS A 9 -2.80 -18.41 -10.70
N ILE A 10 -3.50 -17.26 -10.71
CA ILE A 10 -4.96 -17.19 -10.92
C ILE A 10 -5.35 -16.55 -12.26
N ALA A 11 -4.40 -15.87 -12.91
CA ALA A 11 -4.48 -15.37 -14.28
C ALA A 11 -3.04 -15.24 -14.85
N ASP A 12 -2.89 -14.95 -16.13
CA ASP A 12 -1.58 -14.88 -16.80
C ASP A 12 -0.59 -13.92 -16.13
N ASN A 13 -1.10 -12.81 -15.58
CA ASN A 13 -0.30 -11.80 -14.90
C ASN A 13 -0.71 -11.61 -13.43
N VAL A 14 -1.44 -12.56 -12.81
CA VAL A 14 -1.89 -12.44 -11.42
C VAL A 14 -1.51 -13.67 -10.62
N THR A 15 -0.71 -13.44 -9.57
CA THR A 15 -0.30 -14.48 -8.62
C THR A 15 -0.88 -14.18 -7.24
N MET A 16 -1.68 -15.10 -6.72
CA MET A 16 -2.23 -15.02 -5.38
C MET A 16 -1.26 -15.63 -4.36
N HIS A 17 -1.01 -14.93 -3.27
CA HIS A 17 -0.09 -15.34 -2.20
C HIS A 17 -0.80 -15.68 -0.89
N SER A 18 -2.06 -15.30 -0.72
CA SER A 18 -2.91 -15.65 0.43
C SER A 18 -4.36 -15.38 0.09
N SER A 19 -5.27 -16.20 0.65
CA SER A 19 -6.72 -15.98 0.61
C SER A 19 -7.24 -15.25 1.86
N ASN A 20 -6.45 -15.16 2.94
CA ASN A 20 -6.80 -14.40 4.14
C ASN A 20 -5.54 -13.84 4.84
N PRO A 21 -5.27 -12.52 4.78
CA PRO A 21 -5.96 -11.57 3.88
C PRO A 21 -5.83 -11.98 2.43
N ILE A 22 -6.74 -11.51 1.60
CA ILE A 22 -6.54 -11.59 0.15
C ILE A 22 -5.26 -10.80 -0.16
N LEU A 23 -4.25 -11.49 -0.71
CA LEU A 23 -2.97 -10.91 -1.12
C LEU A 23 -2.60 -11.44 -2.48
N TYR A 24 -2.47 -10.56 -3.46
CA TYR A 24 -2.02 -10.94 -4.81
C TYR A 24 -1.13 -9.88 -5.45
N VAL A 25 -0.34 -10.31 -6.40
CA VAL A 25 0.52 -9.47 -7.23
C VAL A 25 -0.02 -9.47 -8.65
N VAL A 26 -0.10 -8.29 -9.25
CA VAL A 26 -0.38 -8.09 -10.67
C VAL A 26 0.91 -7.69 -11.35
N ASP A 27 1.47 -8.57 -12.18
CA ASP A 27 2.72 -8.33 -12.89
C ASP A 27 2.50 -7.27 -13.99
N ASN A 28 3.44 -6.33 -14.13
CA ASN A 28 3.46 -5.30 -15.18
C ASN A 28 2.14 -4.51 -15.30
N PHE A 29 1.53 -4.17 -14.17
CA PHE A 29 0.31 -3.35 -14.15
C PHE A 29 0.57 -1.92 -14.61
N LEU A 30 1.70 -1.33 -14.20
CA LEU A 30 2.14 -0.02 -14.67
C LEU A 30 3.18 -0.16 -15.77
N SER A 31 3.07 0.67 -16.80
CA SER A 31 4.11 0.85 -17.81
C SER A 31 5.33 1.59 -17.23
N ASN A 32 6.43 1.57 -17.95
CA ASN A 32 7.62 2.34 -17.57
C ASN A 32 7.33 3.83 -17.48
N ASP A 33 6.60 4.38 -18.45
CA ASP A 33 6.26 5.81 -18.50
C ASP A 33 5.35 6.22 -17.35
N GLU A 34 4.43 5.34 -16.92
CA GLU A 34 3.56 5.57 -15.76
C GLU A 34 4.36 5.55 -14.44
N CYS A 35 5.30 4.62 -14.30
CA CYS A 35 6.21 4.60 -13.16
C CYS A 35 7.04 5.89 -13.09
N ASP A 36 7.60 6.32 -14.21
CA ASP A 36 8.43 7.51 -14.29
C ASP A 36 7.60 8.78 -14.06
N ALA A 37 6.32 8.81 -14.49
CA ALA A 37 5.39 9.91 -14.22
C ALA A 37 5.12 10.09 -12.71
N PHE A 38 4.97 9.01 -11.94
CA PHE A 38 4.86 9.09 -10.48
C PHE A 38 6.11 9.67 -9.83
N ILE A 39 7.31 9.19 -10.23
CA ILE A 39 8.57 9.67 -9.68
C ILE A 39 8.76 11.16 -9.99
N GLU A 40 8.49 11.58 -11.23
CA GLU A 40 8.62 12.99 -11.64
C GLU A 40 7.60 13.89 -10.90
N ALA A 41 6.36 13.43 -10.70
CA ALA A 41 5.34 14.18 -9.95
C ALA A 41 5.75 14.42 -8.48
N GLY A 42 6.62 13.60 -7.91
CA GLY A 42 7.13 13.75 -6.55
C GLY A 42 8.46 14.44 -6.42
N LYS A 43 9.15 14.67 -7.53
CA LYS A 43 10.49 15.24 -7.53
C LYS A 43 10.52 16.63 -6.87
N GLY A 44 11.46 16.81 -5.93
CA GLY A 44 11.60 18.04 -5.15
C GLY A 44 10.48 18.27 -4.10
N ARG A 45 9.55 17.32 -3.91
CA ARG A 45 8.43 17.42 -2.96
C ARG A 45 8.55 16.46 -1.78
N LEU A 46 9.48 15.53 -1.81
CA LEU A 46 9.70 14.55 -0.75
C LEU A 46 10.04 15.23 0.57
N LYS A 47 9.46 14.71 1.64
CA LYS A 47 9.72 15.11 3.03
C LYS A 47 9.92 13.87 3.88
N PRO A 48 10.69 13.92 4.96
CA PRO A 48 10.82 12.80 5.88
C PRO A 48 9.44 12.29 6.30
N SER A 49 9.25 10.98 6.18
CA SER A 49 7.98 10.35 6.54
C SER A 49 7.75 10.43 8.04
N THR A 50 6.52 10.68 8.42
CA THR A 50 6.08 10.67 9.82
C THR A 50 5.24 9.43 10.08
N VAL A 51 5.17 9.00 11.33
CA VAL A 51 4.18 8.04 11.84
C VAL A 51 3.15 8.78 12.66
N ILE A 52 1.92 8.26 12.68
CA ILE A 52 0.88 8.76 13.56
C ILE A 52 1.26 8.35 15.00
N SER A 53 1.35 9.33 15.90
CA SER A 53 1.61 9.14 17.32
C SER A 53 0.58 9.95 18.11
N PRO A 54 0.21 9.57 19.35
CA PRO A 54 -0.86 10.20 20.12
C PRO A 54 -0.81 11.72 20.18
N ASP A 55 0.37 12.31 20.11
CA ASP A 55 0.53 13.75 20.29
C ASP A 55 0.96 14.53 19.04
N LYS A 56 1.57 13.93 18.04
CA LYS A 56 2.09 14.62 16.83
C LYS A 56 2.48 13.62 15.72
N HIS A 57 2.48 14.10 14.47
CA HIS A 57 3.22 13.46 13.39
C HIS A 57 4.71 13.59 13.66
N ILE A 58 5.32 12.55 14.18
CA ILE A 58 6.75 12.55 14.52
C ILE A 58 7.55 11.66 13.57
N GLN A 59 8.76 12.08 13.28
CA GLN A 59 9.77 11.23 12.68
C GLN A 59 10.15 10.12 13.67
N HIS A 60 9.88 8.87 13.33
CA HIS A 60 10.13 7.74 14.22
C HIS A 60 11.11 6.76 13.57
N LYS A 61 11.97 6.15 14.40
CA LYS A 61 12.97 5.15 13.95
C LYS A 61 12.36 3.92 13.27
N SER A 62 11.04 3.71 13.40
CA SER A 62 10.33 2.64 12.69
C SER A 62 10.09 2.93 11.21
N ARG A 63 10.22 4.21 10.77
CA ARG A 63 10.01 4.62 9.38
C ARG A 63 11.05 5.65 8.96
N THR A 64 11.99 5.23 8.13
CA THR A 64 13.14 6.04 7.70
C THR A 64 13.07 6.48 6.25
N SER A 65 11.88 6.35 5.64
CA SER A 65 11.59 6.78 4.27
C SER A 65 11.27 8.27 4.18
N GLU A 66 11.20 8.78 2.95
CA GLU A 66 10.64 10.08 2.61
C GLU A 66 9.36 9.89 1.79
N ASN A 67 8.41 10.82 1.83
CA ASN A 67 7.19 10.73 1.04
C ASN A 67 6.64 12.09 0.60
N CYS A 68 5.74 12.05 -0.38
CA CYS A 68 4.85 13.16 -0.70
C CYS A 68 3.50 12.62 -1.19
N TRP A 69 2.48 13.51 -1.21
CA TRP A 69 1.14 13.18 -1.68
C TRP A 69 0.93 13.73 -3.10
N ILE A 70 0.31 12.93 -3.96
CA ILE A 70 0.05 13.24 -5.36
C ILE A 70 -1.45 13.08 -5.62
N GLN A 71 -2.07 14.09 -6.23
CA GLN A 71 -3.48 14.06 -6.62
C GLN A 71 -3.71 13.06 -7.77
N HIS A 72 -4.91 12.49 -7.86
CA HIS A 72 -5.29 11.56 -8.92
C HIS A 72 -5.26 12.18 -10.31
N ASP A 73 -5.47 13.48 -10.39
CA ASP A 73 -5.52 14.29 -11.61
C ASP A 73 -4.27 15.18 -11.80
N ALA A 74 -3.18 14.88 -11.10
CA ALA A 74 -1.92 15.63 -11.22
C ALA A 74 -1.35 15.60 -12.65
N SER A 75 -1.70 14.62 -13.44
CA SER A 75 -1.48 14.55 -14.89
C SER A 75 -2.52 13.63 -15.54
N GLU A 76 -2.68 13.71 -16.85
CA GLU A 76 -3.56 12.81 -17.62
C GLU A 76 -3.16 11.34 -17.43
N ILE A 77 -1.86 11.04 -17.45
CA ILE A 77 -1.33 9.69 -17.20
C ILE A 77 -1.79 9.16 -15.84
N LEU A 78 -1.61 9.94 -14.77
CA LEU A 78 -1.98 9.52 -13.42
C LEU A 78 -3.49 9.41 -13.23
N HIS A 79 -4.26 10.21 -13.96
CA HIS A 79 -5.72 10.10 -13.98
C HIS A 79 -6.18 8.76 -14.60
N GLU A 80 -5.60 8.36 -15.73
CA GLU A 80 -5.92 7.06 -16.36
C GLU A 80 -5.46 5.88 -15.49
N VAL A 81 -4.31 5.98 -14.83
CA VAL A 81 -3.85 4.98 -13.84
C VAL A 81 -4.85 4.86 -12.69
N SER A 82 -5.39 5.96 -12.19
CA SER A 82 -6.41 5.96 -11.12
C SER A 82 -7.67 5.20 -11.51
N LYS A 83 -8.14 5.35 -12.74
CA LYS A 83 -9.30 4.59 -13.28
C LYS A 83 -9.00 3.10 -13.32
N ARG A 84 -7.79 2.71 -13.75
CA ARG A 84 -7.39 1.31 -13.80
C ARG A 84 -7.29 0.68 -12.42
N PHE A 85 -6.76 1.40 -11.41
CA PHE A 85 -6.78 0.94 -10.02
C PHE A 85 -8.21 0.72 -9.51
N SER A 86 -9.12 1.67 -9.78
CA SER A 86 -10.54 1.57 -9.43
C SER A 86 -11.19 0.30 -9.99
N ILE A 87 -10.90 -0.02 -11.26
CA ILE A 87 -11.39 -1.25 -11.92
C ILE A 87 -10.75 -2.49 -11.29
N LEU A 88 -9.43 -2.47 -11.03
CA LEU A 88 -8.69 -3.59 -10.48
C LEU A 88 -9.23 -4.03 -9.11
N VAL A 89 -9.49 -3.07 -8.22
CA VAL A 89 -9.99 -3.35 -6.87
C VAL A 89 -11.51 -3.34 -6.76
N GLN A 90 -12.21 -3.04 -7.85
CA GLN A 90 -13.69 -2.93 -7.93
C GLN A 90 -14.28 -1.94 -6.91
N MET A 91 -13.57 -0.83 -6.69
CA MET A 91 -14.03 0.26 -5.81
C MET A 91 -13.93 1.60 -6.52
N PRO A 92 -14.90 2.53 -6.30
CA PRO A 92 -14.83 3.85 -6.92
C PRO A 92 -13.56 4.60 -6.51
N ILE A 93 -12.94 5.32 -7.44
CA ILE A 93 -11.75 6.15 -7.13
C ILE A 93 -12.06 7.22 -6.07
N ARG A 94 -13.31 7.64 -5.94
CA ARG A 94 -13.76 8.57 -4.89
C ARG A 94 -13.66 8.00 -3.48
N ASN A 95 -13.48 6.69 -3.33
CA ASN A 95 -13.14 6.04 -2.06
C ASN A 95 -11.63 6.05 -1.78
N ALA A 96 -10.80 6.38 -2.76
CA ALA A 96 -9.36 6.34 -2.60
C ALA A 96 -8.80 7.60 -1.94
N GLU A 97 -7.76 7.43 -1.13
CA GLU A 97 -6.91 8.53 -0.67
C GLU A 97 -6.04 9.02 -1.85
N GLN A 98 -5.43 10.19 -1.73
CA GLN A 98 -4.40 10.60 -2.68
C GLN A 98 -3.29 9.57 -2.72
N TYR A 99 -2.56 9.50 -3.82
CA TYR A 99 -1.37 8.68 -3.89
C TYR A 99 -0.33 9.11 -2.87
N GLN A 100 0.22 8.18 -2.09
CA GLN A 100 1.41 8.42 -1.30
C GLN A 100 2.62 7.87 -2.04
N LEU A 101 3.40 8.74 -2.67
CA LEU A 101 4.71 8.38 -3.20
C LEU A 101 5.70 8.26 -2.06
N VAL A 102 6.44 7.15 -2.00
CA VAL A 102 7.41 6.88 -0.93
C VAL A 102 8.75 6.49 -1.53
N TYR A 103 9.78 7.10 -1.01
CA TYR A 103 11.17 6.88 -1.38
C TYR A 103 11.95 6.29 -0.21
N TYR A 104 12.73 5.26 -0.49
CA TYR A 104 13.64 4.62 0.45
C TYR A 104 15.05 4.63 -0.15
N LYS A 105 15.97 5.32 0.51
CA LYS A 105 17.41 5.22 0.22
C LYS A 105 17.96 3.93 0.82
N GLU A 106 19.20 3.62 0.47
CA GLU A 106 19.93 2.50 1.08
C GLU A 106 19.90 2.56 2.62
N GLY A 107 19.63 1.43 3.26
CA GLY A 107 19.42 1.29 4.69
C GLY A 107 18.04 1.71 5.20
N ALA A 108 17.20 2.34 4.37
CA ALA A 108 15.87 2.75 4.81
C ALA A 108 14.87 1.59 4.83
N GLU A 109 13.96 1.64 5.80
CA GLU A 109 12.92 0.65 6.03
C GLU A 109 11.63 1.28 6.56
N TYR A 110 10.56 0.51 6.55
CA TYR A 110 9.37 0.74 7.35
C TYR A 110 8.99 -0.54 8.08
N LYS A 111 9.13 -0.55 9.40
CA LYS A 111 8.87 -1.72 10.25
C LYS A 111 7.42 -2.21 10.10
N PRO A 112 7.15 -3.48 10.46
CA PRO A 112 5.81 -4.04 10.36
C PRO A 112 4.76 -3.18 11.05
N HIS A 113 3.66 -2.90 10.33
CA HIS A 113 2.54 -2.04 10.75
C HIS A 113 1.26 -2.50 10.06
N PHE A 114 0.15 -1.93 10.49
CA PHE A 114 -1.15 -2.06 9.83
C PHE A 114 -1.47 -0.76 9.08
N ASP A 115 -2.04 -0.88 7.89
CA ASP A 115 -2.60 0.27 7.17
C ASP A 115 -3.99 0.65 7.69
N SER A 116 -4.72 -0.32 8.25
CA SER A 116 -6.02 -0.11 8.89
C SER A 116 -5.87 0.67 10.20
N PHE A 117 -6.89 1.46 10.53
CA PHE A 117 -6.93 2.25 11.76
C PHE A 117 -7.46 1.44 12.93
N ASP A 118 -6.82 1.56 14.09
CA ASP A 118 -7.34 1.02 15.34
C ASP A 118 -8.43 1.97 15.88
N PHE A 119 -9.69 1.59 15.72
CA PHE A 119 -10.84 2.36 16.18
C PHE A 119 -10.88 2.53 17.71
N ASN A 120 -10.15 1.73 18.47
CA ASN A 120 -10.08 1.86 19.92
C ASN A 120 -9.11 2.98 20.37
N SER A 121 -8.24 3.45 19.48
CA SER A 121 -7.33 4.56 19.75
C SER A 121 -7.93 5.92 19.32
N GLU A 122 -7.55 7.00 20.00
CA GLU A 122 -7.99 8.35 19.63
C GLU A 122 -7.51 8.76 18.24
N ASP A 123 -6.27 8.40 17.89
CA ASP A 123 -5.72 8.67 16.56
C ASP A 123 -6.41 7.84 15.47
N GLY A 124 -6.73 6.59 15.78
CA GLY A 124 -7.49 5.74 14.88
C GLY A 124 -8.88 6.31 14.58
N LYS A 125 -9.62 6.74 15.60
CA LYS A 125 -10.92 7.41 15.43
C LYS A 125 -10.82 8.67 14.57
N LYS A 126 -9.86 9.54 14.87
CA LYS A 126 -9.64 10.78 14.12
C LYS A 126 -9.34 10.54 12.65
N ASN A 127 -8.56 9.50 12.33
CA ASN A 127 -8.23 9.14 10.95
C ASN A 127 -9.36 8.36 10.25
N TRP A 128 -10.22 7.73 11.02
CA TRP A 128 -11.41 7.02 10.54
C TRP A 128 -12.45 7.97 9.95
N GLU A 129 -12.82 9.03 10.69
CA GLU A 129 -13.94 9.91 10.35
C GLU A 129 -14.00 10.39 8.90
N PRO A 130 -12.87 10.76 8.24
CA PRO A 130 -12.92 11.25 6.87
C PRO A 130 -13.11 10.17 5.79
N GLY A 131 -13.70 9.03 6.07
CA GLY A 131 -13.94 8.02 5.02
C GLY A 131 -14.01 6.56 5.50
N GLY A 132 -14.11 6.33 6.80
CA GLY A 132 -14.15 4.97 7.36
C GLY A 132 -12.78 4.27 7.34
N GLN A 133 -12.78 2.95 7.36
CA GLN A 133 -11.58 2.12 7.38
C GLN A 133 -10.85 2.11 6.03
N ARG A 134 -9.52 1.89 6.05
CA ARG A 134 -8.75 1.49 4.89
C ARG A 134 -8.99 0.00 4.64
N LEU A 135 -9.73 -0.33 3.59
CA LEU A 135 -10.11 -1.70 3.27
C LEU A 135 -9.04 -2.40 2.43
N ILE A 136 -8.51 -1.71 1.43
CA ILE A 136 -7.56 -2.26 0.46
C ILE A 136 -6.39 -1.32 0.31
N THR A 137 -5.19 -1.91 0.25
CA THR A 137 -3.97 -1.23 -0.19
C THR A 137 -3.58 -1.75 -1.57
N ALA A 138 -3.32 -0.82 -2.48
CA ALA A 138 -2.63 -1.06 -3.73
C ALA A 138 -1.24 -0.41 -3.66
N LEU A 139 -0.19 -1.22 -3.61
CA LEU A 139 1.21 -0.79 -3.55
C LEU A 139 1.88 -1.09 -4.88
N ALA A 140 2.25 -0.07 -5.65
CA ALA A 140 2.98 -0.24 -6.90
C ALA A 140 4.48 0.02 -6.72
N TYR A 141 5.31 -0.84 -7.29
CA TYR A 141 6.75 -0.63 -7.38
C TYR A 141 7.09 0.18 -8.63
N LEU A 142 7.80 1.29 -8.45
CA LEU A 142 8.13 2.21 -9.54
C LEU A 142 9.53 2.00 -10.12
N ASN A 143 10.36 1.21 -9.45
CA ASN A 143 11.68 0.80 -9.93
C ASN A 143 12.03 -0.61 -9.47
N ASN A 144 13.05 -1.19 -10.10
CA ASN A 144 13.70 -2.38 -9.58
C ASN A 144 14.68 -1.99 -8.49
N VAL A 145 14.82 -2.81 -7.45
CA VAL A 145 15.80 -2.61 -6.36
C VAL A 145 16.93 -3.60 -6.52
N GLU A 146 18.18 -3.15 -6.42
CA GLU A 146 19.34 -4.02 -6.62
C GLU A 146 19.41 -5.15 -5.57
N ALA A 147 19.14 -4.84 -4.29
CA ALA A 147 19.05 -5.83 -3.23
C ALA A 147 18.18 -5.35 -2.06
N GLY A 148 17.42 -6.26 -1.46
CA GLY A 148 16.51 -5.94 -0.36
C GLY A 148 15.24 -5.23 -0.82
N GLY A 149 14.68 -4.38 0.04
CA GLY A 149 13.55 -3.51 -0.26
C GLY A 149 12.21 -4.24 -0.48
N GLY A 150 12.11 -5.53 -0.17
CA GLY A 150 10.85 -6.30 -0.30
C GLY A 150 9.73 -5.74 0.56
N THR A 151 8.49 -6.13 0.24
CA THR A 151 7.33 -5.94 1.11
C THR A 151 7.06 -7.25 1.83
N GLY A 152 7.34 -7.29 3.13
CA GLY A 152 7.21 -8.48 3.96
C GLY A 152 5.85 -8.54 4.67
N PHE A 153 5.27 -9.74 4.73
CA PHE A 153 4.04 -10.08 5.47
C PHE A 153 4.39 -11.16 6.49
N PRO A 154 4.86 -10.80 7.70
CA PRO A 154 5.41 -11.76 8.67
C PRO A 154 4.38 -12.82 9.09
N GLU A 155 3.11 -12.47 9.26
CA GLU A 155 2.03 -13.39 9.65
C GLU A 155 1.70 -14.42 8.55
N LEU A 156 2.18 -14.19 7.34
CA LEU A 156 2.01 -15.10 6.20
C LEU A 156 3.31 -15.83 5.84
N GLY A 157 4.45 -15.40 6.37
CA GLY A 157 5.77 -15.88 5.94
C GLY A 157 6.09 -15.50 4.48
N VAL A 158 5.46 -14.44 3.94
CA VAL A 158 5.58 -14.02 2.54
C VAL A 158 6.39 -12.74 2.42
N THR A 159 7.27 -12.70 1.42
CA THR A 159 7.96 -11.48 1.00
C THR A 159 7.80 -11.29 -0.50
N ILE A 160 7.31 -10.13 -0.91
CA ILE A 160 7.17 -9.74 -2.32
C ILE A 160 8.37 -8.86 -2.69
N SER A 161 9.13 -9.32 -3.67
CA SER A 161 10.28 -8.57 -4.19
C SER A 161 9.84 -7.44 -5.10
N PRO A 162 10.48 -6.25 -5.03
CA PRO A 162 10.14 -5.13 -5.90
C PRO A 162 10.55 -5.40 -7.35
N ARG A 163 9.56 -5.27 -8.24
CA ARG A 163 9.75 -5.27 -9.70
C ARG A 163 9.04 -4.06 -10.28
N LYS A 164 9.72 -3.27 -11.11
CA LYS A 164 9.15 -2.07 -11.73
C LYS A 164 7.86 -2.43 -12.48
N GLY A 165 6.78 -1.74 -12.17
CA GLY A 165 5.48 -1.91 -12.78
C GLY A 165 4.55 -2.91 -12.09
N ASP A 166 5.05 -3.75 -11.18
CA ASP A 166 4.21 -4.69 -10.43
C ASP A 166 3.42 -3.97 -9.34
N VAL A 167 2.21 -4.47 -9.09
CA VAL A 167 1.32 -3.99 -8.04
C VAL A 167 0.98 -5.10 -7.07
N VAL A 168 1.17 -4.84 -5.79
CA VAL A 168 0.74 -5.69 -4.68
C VAL A 168 -0.59 -5.18 -4.17
N ILE A 169 -1.62 -6.03 -4.19
CA ILE A 169 -2.94 -5.74 -3.63
C ILE A 169 -3.13 -6.58 -2.39
N PHE A 170 -3.53 -5.96 -1.29
CA PHE A 170 -3.90 -6.69 -0.07
C PHE A 170 -5.03 -6.03 0.70
N HIS A 171 -5.85 -6.88 1.33
CA HIS A 171 -6.97 -6.47 2.15
C HIS A 171 -6.51 -6.24 3.58
N ASN A 172 -6.82 -5.07 4.12
CA ASN A 172 -6.38 -4.61 5.43
C ASN A 172 -7.35 -4.99 6.55
N ALA A 173 -8.63 -5.13 6.22
CA ALA A 173 -9.72 -5.34 7.17
C ALA A 173 -10.41 -6.69 6.95
N LEU A 174 -11.05 -7.19 8.00
CA LEU A 174 -11.93 -8.36 7.95
C LEU A 174 -13.22 -7.97 7.22
N LEU A 175 -13.56 -8.72 6.17
CA LEU A 175 -14.71 -8.42 5.31
C LEU A 175 -16.06 -8.81 5.93
N ASN A 176 -16.09 -9.56 7.04
CA ASN A 176 -17.29 -10.16 7.63
C ASN A 176 -17.30 -10.10 9.16
N SER A 177 -17.26 -8.92 9.74
CA SER A 177 -17.61 -8.79 11.15
C SER A 177 -19.11 -8.48 11.28
N GLU A 178 -19.95 -9.51 11.36
CA GLU A 178 -21.40 -9.37 11.56
C GLU A 178 -21.76 -8.66 12.88
N SER A 179 -20.78 -8.42 13.75
CA SER A 179 -20.98 -7.90 15.10
C SER A 179 -20.42 -6.50 15.34
N SER A 180 -19.64 -5.92 14.43
CA SER A 180 -19.06 -4.59 14.64
C SER A 180 -19.63 -3.55 13.70
N LEU A 181 -19.86 -2.34 14.24
CA LEU A 181 -20.27 -1.14 13.48
C LEU A 181 -19.15 -0.65 12.52
N HIS A 182 -17.96 -1.27 12.58
CA HIS A 182 -16.75 -0.84 11.88
C HIS A 182 -15.97 -2.06 11.40
N ALA A 183 -15.38 -1.95 10.20
CA ALA A 183 -14.50 -2.98 9.68
C ALA A 183 -13.23 -3.12 10.57
N GLU A 184 -13.01 -4.31 11.12
CA GLU A 184 -11.91 -4.60 12.03
C GLU A 184 -10.61 -4.84 11.27
N ILE A 185 -9.48 -4.56 11.94
CA ILE A 185 -8.15 -4.87 11.40
C ILE A 185 -8.03 -6.38 11.18
N ASN A 186 -7.58 -6.79 10.01
CA ASN A 186 -7.16 -8.18 9.82
C ASN A 186 -5.74 -8.35 10.40
N PRO A 187 -5.54 -9.11 11.49
CA PRO A 187 -4.23 -9.22 12.12
C PRO A 187 -3.18 -9.83 11.20
N ARG A 188 -3.58 -10.64 10.22
CA ARG A 188 -2.67 -11.23 9.24
C ARG A 188 -2.27 -10.26 8.11
N SER A 189 -2.84 -9.05 8.07
CA SER A 189 -2.44 -7.99 7.15
C SER A 189 -1.21 -7.19 7.63
N LEU A 190 -0.61 -7.58 8.75
CA LEU A 190 0.64 -6.98 9.23
C LEU A 190 1.70 -7.06 8.14
N HIS A 191 2.26 -5.92 7.75
CA HIS A 191 3.25 -5.84 6.68
C HIS A 191 4.26 -4.73 6.91
N GLY A 192 5.39 -4.78 6.18
CA GLY A 192 6.43 -3.76 6.29
C GLY A 192 7.30 -3.67 5.06
N GLY A 193 7.92 -2.51 4.87
CA GLY A 193 8.97 -2.30 3.87
C GLY A 193 10.31 -2.73 4.42
N MET A 194 10.83 -3.87 3.96
CA MET A 194 12.11 -4.40 4.38
C MET A 194 13.25 -3.45 4.00
N PRO A 195 14.40 -3.48 4.73
CA PRO A 195 15.54 -2.63 4.43
C PRO A 195 15.98 -2.72 2.97
N VAL A 196 16.24 -1.57 2.35
CA VAL A 196 16.95 -1.51 1.08
C VAL A 196 18.42 -1.79 1.37
N ILE A 197 18.93 -2.92 0.87
CA ILE A 197 20.31 -3.35 1.11
C ILE A 197 21.26 -2.65 0.14
N LYS A 198 20.81 -2.47 -1.12
CA LYS A 198 21.59 -1.80 -2.16
C LYS A 198 20.68 -1.11 -3.16
N GLY A 199 21.04 0.09 -3.53
CA GLY A 199 20.30 0.95 -4.45
C GLY A 199 19.22 1.77 -3.73
N GLU A 200 18.11 2.00 -4.41
CA GLU A 200 16.97 2.77 -3.88
C GLU A 200 15.65 2.12 -4.24
N LYS A 201 14.60 2.43 -3.49
CA LYS A 201 13.24 1.93 -3.74
C LYS A 201 12.26 3.08 -3.83
N TRP A 202 11.49 3.08 -4.90
CA TRP A 202 10.36 3.97 -5.12
C TRP A 202 9.07 3.16 -5.18
N VAL A 203 8.08 3.54 -4.38
CA VAL A 203 6.75 2.93 -4.41
C VAL A 203 5.68 4.01 -4.33
N VAL A 204 4.50 3.67 -4.81
CA VAL A 204 3.31 4.47 -4.56
C VAL A 204 2.26 3.60 -3.89
N ASN A 205 1.68 4.10 -2.80
CA ASN A 205 0.54 3.50 -2.12
C ASN A 205 -0.74 4.21 -2.52
N LEU A 206 -1.80 3.43 -2.71
CA LEU A 206 -3.16 3.90 -2.89
C LEU A 206 -4.07 3.11 -1.94
N TRP A 207 -4.69 3.81 -1.00
CA TRP A 207 -5.60 3.22 -0.03
C TRP A 207 -7.05 3.48 -0.43
N PHE A 208 -7.83 2.41 -0.53
CA PHE A 208 -9.27 2.50 -0.73
C PHE A 208 -9.98 2.42 0.62
N ARG A 209 -10.83 3.42 0.85
CA ARG A 209 -11.57 3.61 2.10
C ARG A 209 -12.98 3.02 1.99
N GLU A 210 -13.55 2.72 3.14
CA GLU A 210 -14.91 2.21 3.28
C GLU A 210 -15.96 3.13 2.66
N ASN A 211 -15.82 4.45 2.86
CA ASN A 211 -16.73 5.47 2.39
C ASN A 211 -16.05 6.45 1.42
N LEU A 212 -16.84 7.28 0.76
CA LEU A 212 -16.35 8.31 -0.15
C LEU A 212 -15.44 9.30 0.59
N ARG A 213 -14.37 9.73 -0.08
CA ARG A 213 -13.42 10.72 0.43
C ARG A 213 -13.71 12.14 -0.08
N TYR A 214 -14.42 12.27 -1.22
CA TYR A 214 -14.79 13.54 -1.85
C TYR A 214 -15.94 13.34 -2.85
#